data_652ed29fb74e82117ea35346bb0ad45d
#
_entry.id   652ed29fb74e82117ea35346bb0ad45d
#
_cell.length_a   1.000
_cell.length_b   1.000
_cell.length_c   1.000
_cell.angle_alpha   90.00
_cell.angle_beta   90.00
_cell.angle_gamma   90.00
#
_symmetry.space_group_name_H-M   'P 1'
#
loop_
_entity.id
_entity.type
_entity.pdbx_description
1 polymer ?
#
loop_
_entity_poly.entity_id
_entity_poly.type
_entity_poly.pdbx_seq_one_letter_code
_entity_poly.pdbx_strand_id
1 'polypeptide(L)'
;MKKILPQLAIIFAAILWSFDGLLRQALYSVPSLIIVTIEHIIGAVLFIPFILKARKEIKTINQQTWVSVFWISICGGILGTFFYTSALSYVNYINLSVVVLLQKLQPLF
;
A
#
# COMPACT_ATOMS: atom_id res chain seq x y z
N MET A 1 -23.67 0.74 -18.42
CA MET A 1 -22.89 1.79 -17.76
C MET A 1 -22.43 1.40 -16.35
N LYS A 2 -23.28 0.81 -15.51
CA LYS A 2 -22.89 0.43 -14.13
C LYS A 2 -21.73 -0.60 -14.05
N LYS A 3 -21.48 -1.39 -15.08
CA LYS A 3 -20.39 -2.38 -15.12
C LYS A 3 -19.04 -1.80 -15.56
N ILE A 4 -19.03 -0.62 -16.18
CA ILE A 4 -17.81 0.01 -16.70
C ILE A 4 -17.12 0.84 -15.61
N LEU A 5 -17.90 1.43 -14.72
CA LEU A 5 -17.37 2.31 -13.65
C LEU A 5 -16.36 1.61 -12.74
N PRO A 6 -16.63 0.40 -12.21
CA PRO A 6 -15.64 -0.33 -11.43
C PRO A 6 -14.37 -0.66 -12.22
N GLN A 7 -14.51 -1.03 -13.50
CA GLN A 7 -13.38 -1.33 -14.36
C GLN A 7 -12.51 -0.09 -14.60
N LEU A 8 -13.13 1.07 -14.84
CA LEU A 8 -12.40 2.33 -14.98
C LEU A 8 -11.68 2.71 -13.68
N ALA A 9 -12.30 2.49 -12.53
CA ALA A 9 -11.67 2.73 -11.24
C ALA A 9 -10.43 1.85 -11.03
N ILE A 10 -10.50 0.57 -11.43
CA ILE A 10 -9.35 -0.36 -11.36
C ILE A 10 -8.23 0.10 -12.29
N ILE A 11 -8.56 0.50 -13.52
CA ILE A 11 -7.58 1.01 -14.48
C ILE A 11 -6.91 2.27 -13.93
N PHE A 12 -7.68 3.19 -13.39
CA PHE A 12 -7.16 4.42 -12.78
C PHE A 12 -6.23 4.12 -11.60
N ALA A 13 -6.62 3.20 -10.72
CA ALA A 13 -5.79 2.76 -9.62
C ALA A 13 -4.48 2.12 -10.09
N ALA A 14 -4.53 1.30 -11.15
CA ALA A 14 -3.35 0.68 -11.74
C ALA A 14 -2.40 1.72 -12.34
N ILE A 15 -2.91 2.74 -13.00
CA ILE A 15 -2.12 3.87 -13.52
C ILE A 15 -1.42 4.61 -12.38
N LEU A 16 -2.15 4.95 -11.32
CA LEU A 16 -1.56 5.59 -10.13
C LEU A 16 -0.49 4.73 -9.48
N TRP A 17 -0.72 3.42 -9.40
CA TRP A 17 0.25 2.50 -8.83
C TRP A 17 1.52 2.38 -9.67
N SER A 18 1.42 2.48 -11.00
CA SER A 18 2.60 2.42 -11.85
C SER A 18 3.55 3.61 -11.63
N PHE A 19 3.04 4.76 -11.21
CA PHE A 19 3.86 5.89 -10.82
C PHE A 19 4.49 5.75 -9.42
N ASP A 20 3.91 4.94 -8.55
CA ASP A 20 4.36 4.79 -7.16
C ASP A 20 5.82 4.33 -7.07
N GLY A 21 6.20 3.30 -7.83
CA GLY A 21 7.58 2.79 -7.86
C GLY A 21 8.59 3.83 -8.32
N LEU A 22 8.24 4.61 -9.35
CA LEU A 22 9.11 5.67 -9.86
C LEU A 22 9.27 6.82 -8.84
N LEU A 23 8.20 7.21 -8.19
CA LEU A 23 8.24 8.26 -7.16
C LEU A 23 9.06 7.82 -5.94
N ARG A 24 8.93 6.58 -5.50
CA ARG A 24 9.72 6.03 -4.41
C ARG A 24 11.20 5.97 -4.75
N GLN A 25 11.53 5.57 -5.97
CA GLN A 25 12.92 5.54 -6.42
C GLN A 25 13.51 6.94 -6.56
N ALA A 26 12.72 7.94 -6.97
CA ALA A 26 13.14 9.33 -7.00
C ALA A 26 13.48 9.88 -5.60
N LEU A 27 12.92 9.30 -4.55
CA LEU A 27 13.16 9.66 -3.15
C LEU A 27 14.25 8.80 -2.49
N TYR A 28 15.13 8.19 -3.27
CA TYR A 28 16.17 7.27 -2.75
C TYR A 28 17.09 7.89 -1.70
N SER A 29 17.25 9.21 -1.72
CA SER A 29 18.05 9.95 -0.72
C SER A 29 17.36 10.10 0.64
N VAL A 30 16.05 9.84 0.69
CA VAL A 30 15.26 9.90 1.93
C VAL A 30 15.22 8.50 2.55
N PRO A 31 15.49 8.36 3.88
CA PRO A 31 15.39 7.06 4.54
C PRO A 31 14.01 6.43 4.35
N SER A 32 13.98 5.13 4.03
CA SER A 32 12.74 4.38 3.77
C SER A 32 11.74 4.47 4.93
N LEU A 33 12.25 4.47 6.15
CA LEU A 33 11.41 4.57 7.35
C LEU A 33 10.62 5.88 7.38
N ILE A 34 11.24 6.98 7.00
CA ILE A 34 10.60 8.31 6.95
C ILE A 34 9.49 8.31 5.88
N ILE A 35 9.79 7.81 4.70
CA ILE A 35 8.81 7.72 3.58
C ILE A 35 7.59 6.92 4.03
N VAL A 36 7.79 5.73 4.57
CA VAL A 36 6.71 4.84 5.00
C VAL A 36 5.91 5.46 6.14
N THR A 37 6.56 6.11 7.10
CA THR A 37 5.89 6.76 8.22
C THR A 37 4.98 7.89 7.76
N ILE A 38 5.48 8.80 6.92
CA ILE A 38 4.71 9.92 6.37
C ILE A 38 3.53 9.40 5.56
N GLU A 39 3.76 8.41 4.72
CA GLU A 39 2.74 7.79 3.88
C GLU A 39 1.59 7.19 4.71
N HIS A 40 1.92 6.49 5.78
CA HIS A 40 0.93 5.93 6.69
C HIS A 40 0.16 7.00 7.48
N ILE A 41 0.83 8.07 7.89
CA ILE A 41 0.18 9.20 8.57
C ILE A 41 -0.82 9.88 7.62
N ILE A 42 -0.41 10.20 6.40
CA ILE A 42 -1.28 10.80 5.40
C ILE A 42 -2.47 9.87 5.10
N GLY A 43 -2.20 8.58 4.89
CA GLY A 43 -3.23 7.58 4.67
C GLY A 43 -4.24 7.51 5.82
N ALA A 44 -3.74 7.48 7.06
CA ALA A 44 -4.59 7.45 8.24
C ALA A 44 -5.52 8.68 8.31
N VAL A 45 -4.98 9.87 8.07
CA VAL A 45 -5.76 11.11 8.06
C VAL A 45 -6.84 11.08 6.97
N LEU A 46 -6.50 10.63 5.78
CA LEU A 46 -7.45 10.53 4.66
C LEU A 46 -8.57 9.52 4.92
N PHE A 47 -8.29 8.45 5.68
CA PHE A 47 -9.28 7.43 6.00
C PHE A 47 -10.17 7.76 7.19
N ILE A 48 -9.86 8.80 7.99
CA ILE A 48 -10.67 9.18 9.15
C ILE A 48 -12.16 9.33 8.80
N PRO A 49 -12.58 10.05 7.73
CA PRO A 49 -14.00 10.19 7.39
C PRO A 49 -14.69 8.85 7.12
N PHE A 50 -13.98 7.94 6.46
CA PHE A 50 -14.51 6.61 6.14
C PHE A 50 -14.67 5.74 7.39
N ILE A 51 -13.71 5.82 8.31
CA ILE A 51 -13.75 5.12 9.59
C ILE A 51 -14.92 5.62 10.44
N LEU A 52 -15.12 6.93 10.51
CA LEU A 52 -16.24 7.52 11.24
C LEU A 52 -17.57 7.09 10.66
N LYS A 53 -17.67 6.98 9.34
CA LYS A 53 -18.88 6.49 8.65
C LYS A 53 -19.15 5.01 8.96
N ALA A 54 -18.10 4.20 8.97
CA ALA A 54 -18.19 2.76 9.22
C ALA A 54 -18.14 2.37 10.71
N ARG A 55 -18.15 3.32 11.63
CA ARG A 55 -17.98 3.06 13.08
C ARG A 55 -18.94 2.05 13.67
N LYS A 56 -20.17 1.97 13.15
CA LYS A 56 -21.17 1.01 13.61
C LYS A 56 -20.77 -0.41 13.26
N GLU A 57 -20.28 -0.61 12.03
CA GLU A 57 -19.79 -1.91 11.56
C GLU A 57 -18.53 -2.33 12.30
N ILE A 58 -17.63 -1.38 12.55
CA ILE A 58 -16.39 -1.62 13.30
C ILE A 58 -16.66 -2.16 14.69
N LYS A 59 -17.70 -1.66 15.36
CA LYS A 59 -18.10 -2.13 16.70
C LYS A 59 -18.60 -3.57 16.73
N THR A 60 -19.06 -4.10 15.61
CA THR A 60 -19.53 -5.48 15.50
C THR A 60 -18.43 -6.50 15.25
N ILE A 61 -17.20 -6.03 14.98
CA ILE A 61 -16.05 -6.90 14.70
C ILE A 61 -15.63 -7.63 15.99
N ASN A 62 -15.49 -8.94 15.91
CA ASN A 62 -15.05 -9.74 17.03
C ASN A 62 -13.54 -9.60 17.29
N GLN A 63 -13.10 -10.03 18.47
CA GLN A 63 -11.70 -9.94 18.88
C GLN A 63 -10.75 -10.68 17.94
N GLN A 64 -11.16 -11.86 17.48
CA GLN A 64 -10.33 -12.67 16.57
C GLN A 64 -10.06 -11.96 15.24
N THR A 65 -11.07 -11.29 14.69
CA THR A 65 -10.93 -10.47 13.47
C THR A 65 -10.00 -9.29 13.72
N TRP A 66 -10.09 -8.64 14.88
CA TRP A 66 -9.18 -7.55 15.25
C TRP A 66 -7.72 -8.01 15.32
N VAL A 67 -7.46 -9.18 15.89
CA VAL A 67 -6.10 -9.76 15.92
C VAL A 67 -5.59 -10.00 14.50
N SER A 68 -6.44 -10.52 13.61
CA SER A 68 -6.09 -10.73 12.21
C SER A 68 -5.78 -9.42 11.49
N VAL A 69 -6.61 -8.39 11.69
CA VAL A 69 -6.41 -7.05 11.12
C VAL A 69 -5.09 -6.45 11.61
N PHE A 70 -4.78 -6.61 12.89
CA PHE A 70 -3.52 -6.12 13.47
C PHE A 70 -2.31 -6.78 12.80
N TRP A 71 -2.30 -8.11 12.66
CA TRP A 71 -1.20 -8.83 12.01
C TRP A 71 -1.05 -8.48 10.54
N ILE A 72 -2.17 -8.39 9.80
CA ILE A 72 -2.16 -7.97 8.39
C ILE A 72 -1.61 -6.56 8.25
N SER A 73 -2.00 -5.65 9.13
CA SER A 73 -1.52 -4.27 9.11
C SER A 73 -0.02 -4.15 9.36
N ILE A 74 0.50 -4.92 10.32
CA ILE A 74 1.95 -4.92 10.61
C ILE A 74 2.72 -5.58 9.48
N CYS A 75 2.36 -6.81 9.10
CA CYS A 75 3.14 -7.59 8.14
C CYS A 75 3.00 -7.06 6.71
N GLY A 76 1.79 -6.77 6.27
CA GLY A 76 1.52 -6.30 4.92
C GLY A 76 1.67 -4.81 4.75
N GLY A 77 1.15 -4.03 5.71
CA GLY A 77 1.19 -2.58 5.63
C GLY A 77 2.55 -1.99 5.97
N ILE A 78 3.03 -2.20 7.18
CA ILE A 78 4.25 -1.54 7.68
C ILE A 78 5.49 -2.25 7.16
N LEU A 79 5.68 -3.53 7.49
CA LEU A 79 6.89 -4.26 7.12
C LEU A 79 7.00 -4.48 5.62
N GLY A 80 5.90 -4.85 4.96
CA GLY A 80 5.88 -5.06 3.52
C GLY A 80 6.24 -3.79 2.76
N THR A 81 5.64 -2.67 3.11
CA THR A 81 5.92 -1.38 2.48
C THR A 81 7.34 -0.90 2.78
N PHE A 82 7.82 -1.09 4.00
CA PHE A 82 9.18 -0.75 4.39
C PHE A 82 10.21 -1.55 3.57
N PHE A 83 10.06 -2.87 3.48
CA PHE A 83 10.97 -3.69 2.70
C PHE A 83 10.92 -3.39 1.21
N TYR A 84 9.73 -3.17 0.67
CA TYR A 84 9.55 -2.78 -0.73
C TYR A 84 10.24 -1.44 -1.04
N THR A 85 10.00 -0.42 -0.22
CA THR A 85 10.62 0.89 -0.38
C THR A 85 12.14 0.80 -0.24
N SER A 86 12.64 0.02 0.72
CA SER A 86 14.07 -0.20 0.89
C SER A 86 14.68 -0.91 -0.31
N ALA A 87 14.01 -1.91 -0.87
CA ALA A 87 14.46 -2.62 -2.06
C ALA A 87 14.61 -1.68 -3.26
N LEU A 88 13.67 -0.74 -3.43
CA LEU A 88 13.72 0.23 -4.53
C LEU A 88 14.91 1.19 -4.42
N SER A 89 15.41 1.45 -3.22
CA SER A 89 16.57 2.31 -3.02
C SER A 89 17.90 1.67 -3.46
N TYR A 90 17.94 0.34 -3.57
CA TYR A 90 19.13 -0.42 -3.98
C TYR A 90 19.18 -0.73 -5.48
N VAL A 91 18.13 -0.43 -6.23
CA VAL A 91 18.05 -0.70 -7.66
C VAL A 91 18.02 0.60 -8.45
N ASN A 92 18.58 0.56 -9.67
CA ASN A 92 18.43 1.64 -10.62
C ASN A 92 17.13 1.49 -11.44
N TYR A 93 16.82 2.47 -12.27
CA TYR A 93 15.62 2.45 -13.10
C TYR A 93 15.52 1.24 -14.04
N ILE A 94 16.66 0.69 -14.45
CA ILE A 94 16.69 -0.48 -15.34
C ILE A 94 16.13 -1.72 -14.62
N ASN A 95 16.46 -1.88 -13.34
CA ASN A 95 16.06 -3.03 -12.54
C ASN A 95 14.75 -2.82 -11.78
N LEU A 96 14.15 -1.63 -11.87
CA LEU A 96 12.90 -1.30 -11.20
C LEU A 96 11.78 -2.26 -11.58
N SER A 97 11.66 -2.58 -12.86
CA SER A 97 10.63 -3.51 -13.35
C SER A 97 10.78 -4.92 -12.79
N VAL A 98 12.01 -5.37 -12.54
CA VAL A 98 12.28 -6.68 -11.93
C VAL A 98 11.76 -6.71 -10.49
N VAL A 99 12.02 -5.67 -9.70
CA VAL A 99 11.53 -5.57 -8.31
C VAL A 99 10.01 -5.55 -8.26
N VAL A 100 9.37 -4.77 -9.12
CA VAL A 100 7.90 -4.70 -9.21
C VAL A 100 7.31 -6.04 -9.63
N LEU A 101 7.96 -6.74 -10.58
CA LEU A 101 7.54 -8.06 -11.02
C LEU A 101 7.62 -9.08 -9.88
N LEU A 102 8.73 -9.10 -9.14
CA LEU A 102 8.90 -9.99 -8.00
C LEU A 102 7.84 -9.76 -6.92
N GLN A 103 7.47 -8.52 -6.68
CA GLN A 103 6.37 -8.18 -5.77
C GLN A 103 5.05 -8.83 -6.23
N LYS A 104 4.80 -8.89 -7.53
CA LYS A 104 3.57 -9.49 -8.09
C LYS A 104 3.51 -11.01 -7.98
N LEU A 105 4.62 -11.67 -7.66
CA LEU A 105 4.62 -13.11 -7.39
C LEU A 105 4.07 -13.46 -6.01
N GLN A 106 3.89 -12.48 -5.13
CA GLN A 106 3.39 -12.70 -3.76
C GLN A 106 2.10 -13.55 -3.70
N PRO A 107 1.09 -13.35 -4.57
CA PRO A 107 -0.12 -14.17 -4.51
C PRO A 107 0.09 -15.66 -4.82
N LEU A 108 1.25 -16.05 -5.35
CA LEU A 108 1.57 -17.45 -5.64
C LEU A 108 2.07 -18.22 -4.40
N PHE A 109 2.41 -17.50 -3.36
CA PHE A 109 2.89 -18.05 -2.09
C PHE A 109 1.88 -17.83 -0.98
#